data_598e418229cb0022f2757578ba9e5add
#
_entry.id   598e418229cb0022f2757578ba9e5add
#
_cell.length_a   1.000
_cell.length_b   1.000
_cell.length_c   1.000
_cell.angle_alpha   90.00
_cell.angle_beta   90.00
_cell.angle_gamma   90.00
#
_symmetry.space_group_name_H-M   'P 1'
#
loop_
_entity.id
_entity.type
_entity.pdbx_description
1 polymer ?
#
loop_
_entity_poly.entity_id
_entity_poly.type
_entity_poly.pdbx_seq_one_letter_code
_entity_poly.pdbx_strand_id
1 'polypeptide(L)'
;MPLVRKPLNSVIEVFRHKDMTTISKSMEIKAPLSEVFTYFARPEHMADQFPENMGLNIIPLEVKNGFGVGTIFRISGDFDGKKLEWDCETIDYVPHRRIVAKMIDGPFKRWEIVVEFEEINSSSTKISMQVDYDMPLGPLGGLMDKVKLKKTADRGMENGLYRVKALLEGTGSIPVYITLDAYRRVLKEKERLHCSVSDAIVTVLKERDQNQITTNLPA
;
A
#
# COMPACT_ATOMS: atom_id res chain seq x y z
N MET A 1 13.79 34.66 -37.07
CA MET A 1 14.43 33.84 -36.04
C MET A 1 13.33 33.27 -35.17
N PRO A 2 13.02 31.96 -35.20
CA PRO A 2 12.02 31.38 -34.31
C PRO A 2 12.67 31.10 -32.96
N LEU A 3 12.02 31.59 -31.91
CA LEU A 3 12.33 31.29 -30.52
C LEU A 3 12.08 29.82 -30.24
N VAL A 4 13.15 29.06 -30.10
CA VAL A 4 13.11 27.67 -29.63
C VAL A 4 12.66 27.72 -28.17
N ARG A 5 11.40 27.37 -27.91
CA ARG A 5 10.91 27.08 -26.57
C ARG A 5 11.60 25.81 -26.07
N LYS A 6 12.51 25.95 -25.13
CA LYS A 6 13.03 24.81 -24.36
C LYS A 6 11.86 24.03 -23.75
N PRO A 7 11.89 22.70 -23.80
CA PRO A 7 10.89 21.90 -23.11
C PRO A 7 10.99 22.21 -21.61
N LEU A 8 9.84 22.46 -21.01
CA LEU A 8 9.66 22.62 -19.58
C LEU A 8 9.86 21.24 -18.92
N ASN A 9 11.10 20.74 -18.95
CA ASN A 9 11.51 19.70 -18.02
C ASN A 9 11.65 20.40 -16.68
N SER A 10 10.56 20.35 -16.01
CA SER A 10 10.31 20.81 -14.69
C SER A 10 11.50 20.59 -13.78
N VAL A 11 11.92 21.65 -13.28
CA VAL A 11 12.54 21.89 -12.00
C VAL A 11 11.64 21.28 -10.90
N ILE A 12 11.65 19.97 -10.75
CA ILE A 12 11.60 19.39 -9.44
C ILE A 12 13.05 19.42 -8.99
N GLU A 13 13.47 20.58 -8.47
CA GLU A 13 14.67 20.65 -7.64
C GLU A 13 14.44 19.71 -6.47
N VAL A 14 14.96 18.53 -6.64
CA VAL A 14 15.14 17.56 -5.58
C VAL A 14 16.14 18.18 -4.62
N PHE A 15 15.66 19.00 -3.69
CA PHE A 15 16.36 19.23 -2.44
C PHE A 15 16.41 17.87 -1.73
N ARG A 16 17.40 17.06 -2.08
CA ARG A 16 17.75 15.87 -1.32
C ARG A 16 18.17 16.33 0.06
N HIS A 17 17.21 16.44 0.97
CA HIS A 17 17.52 16.57 2.38
C HIS A 17 18.29 15.32 2.78
N LYS A 18 19.43 15.51 3.43
CA LYS A 18 20.44 14.49 3.81
C LYS A 18 19.85 13.35 4.67
N ASP A 19 18.62 13.50 5.16
CA ASP A 19 17.92 12.59 6.07
C ASP A 19 16.69 11.89 5.47
N MET A 20 16.33 12.21 4.22
CA MET A 20 15.16 11.64 3.57
C MET A 20 15.38 10.17 3.19
N THR A 21 14.40 9.35 3.45
CA THR A 21 14.37 7.94 3.04
C THR A 21 13.46 7.80 1.85
N THR A 22 13.98 7.23 0.76
CA THR A 22 13.21 6.89 -0.43
C THR A 22 13.06 5.38 -0.55
N ILE A 23 11.85 4.92 -0.84
CA ILE A 23 11.53 3.55 -1.23
C ILE A 23 10.87 3.63 -2.59
N SER A 24 11.34 2.84 -3.54
CA SER A 24 10.78 2.81 -4.90
C SER A 24 10.66 1.37 -5.39
N LYS A 25 9.52 1.04 -5.96
CA LYS A 25 9.21 -0.26 -6.58
C LYS A 25 8.47 -0.04 -7.89
N SER A 26 8.67 -0.96 -8.82
CA SER A 26 7.87 -1.00 -10.05
C SER A 26 7.48 -2.44 -10.37
N MET A 27 6.33 -2.59 -11.03
CA MET A 27 5.78 -3.90 -11.40
C MET A 27 4.95 -3.79 -12.67
N GLU A 28 4.98 -4.84 -13.49
CA GLU A 28 4.04 -5.04 -14.57
C GLU A 28 2.81 -5.81 -14.07
N ILE A 29 1.63 -5.29 -14.39
CA ILE A 29 0.33 -5.90 -14.11
C ILE A 29 -0.34 -6.20 -15.44
N LYS A 30 -0.76 -7.44 -15.66
CA LYS A 30 -1.50 -7.88 -16.86
C LYS A 30 -2.97 -7.48 -16.75
N ALA A 31 -3.22 -6.19 -16.80
CA ALA A 31 -4.53 -5.57 -16.84
C ALA A 31 -4.44 -4.25 -17.62
N PRO A 32 -5.55 -3.82 -18.26
CA PRO A 32 -5.62 -2.54 -18.96
C PRO A 32 -5.30 -1.36 -18.05
N LEU A 33 -4.67 -0.34 -18.60
CA LEU A 33 -4.30 0.89 -17.87
C LEU A 33 -5.49 1.52 -17.13
N SER A 34 -6.66 1.54 -17.75
CA SER A 34 -7.88 2.10 -17.13
C SER A 34 -8.31 1.35 -15.88
N GLU A 35 -8.18 0.03 -15.87
CA GLU A 35 -8.53 -0.82 -14.72
C GLU A 35 -7.53 -0.64 -13.58
N VAL A 36 -6.23 -0.73 -13.89
CA VAL A 36 -5.17 -0.51 -12.91
C VAL A 36 -5.26 0.89 -12.30
N PHE A 37 -5.44 1.91 -13.13
CA PHE A 37 -5.56 3.29 -12.64
C PHE A 37 -6.78 3.47 -11.74
N THR A 38 -7.95 2.96 -12.14
CA THR A 38 -9.19 3.04 -11.34
C THR A 38 -9.03 2.41 -9.97
N TYR A 39 -8.30 1.29 -9.87
CA TYR A 39 -8.00 0.65 -8.60
C TYR A 39 -7.17 1.57 -7.68
N PHE A 40 -6.11 2.16 -8.21
CA PHE A 40 -5.23 3.05 -7.43
C PHE A 40 -5.80 4.46 -7.19
N ALA A 41 -6.81 4.87 -7.96
CA ALA A 41 -7.46 6.17 -7.79
C ALA A 41 -8.31 6.26 -6.50
N ARG A 42 -8.53 5.14 -5.82
CA ARG A 42 -9.32 5.08 -4.59
C ARG A 42 -8.44 4.83 -3.38
N PRO A 43 -8.36 5.79 -2.42
CA PRO A 43 -7.53 5.66 -1.23
C PRO A 43 -7.78 4.39 -0.42
N GLU A 44 -9.02 3.92 -0.35
CA GLU A 44 -9.40 2.71 0.38
C GLU A 44 -8.67 1.45 -0.11
N HIS A 45 -8.28 1.39 -1.40
CA HIS A 45 -7.51 0.27 -1.93
C HIS A 45 -6.01 0.33 -1.57
N MET A 46 -5.54 1.45 -1.02
CA MET A 46 -4.13 1.52 -0.56
C MET A 46 -3.86 0.54 0.58
N ALA A 47 -4.88 0.21 1.40
CA ALA A 47 -4.74 -0.79 2.45
C ALA A 47 -4.36 -2.18 1.91
N ASP A 48 -4.76 -2.51 0.68
CA ASP A 48 -4.42 -3.78 0.04
C ASP A 48 -2.92 -3.93 -0.26
N GLN A 49 -2.19 -2.79 -0.28
CA GLN A 49 -0.76 -2.72 -0.59
C GLN A 49 0.13 -2.93 0.64
N PHE A 50 -0.44 -3.10 1.83
CA PHE A 50 0.33 -3.27 3.05
C PHE A 50 0.06 -4.63 3.69
N PRO A 51 1.04 -5.19 4.44
CA PRO A 51 0.84 -6.43 5.15
C PRO A 51 -0.32 -6.31 6.16
N GLU A 52 -1.13 -7.36 6.26
CA GLU A 52 -2.27 -7.38 7.20
C GLU A 52 -1.88 -7.14 8.65
N ASN A 53 -0.65 -7.54 9.04
CA ASN A 53 -0.13 -7.33 10.39
C ASN A 53 0.17 -5.85 10.71
N MET A 54 0.21 -4.97 9.72
CA MET A 54 0.29 -3.52 9.95
C MET A 54 -1.06 -2.93 10.36
N GLY A 55 -2.17 -3.68 10.15
CA GLY A 55 -3.50 -3.19 10.48
C GLY A 55 -3.79 -1.83 9.86
N LEU A 56 -3.33 -1.62 8.62
CA LEU A 56 -3.49 -0.36 7.93
C LEU A 56 -4.96 -0.11 7.62
N ASN A 57 -5.41 1.08 7.96
CA ASN A 57 -6.74 1.56 7.62
C ASN A 57 -6.61 2.90 6.90
N ILE A 58 -7.31 3.04 5.78
CA ILE A 58 -7.35 4.28 5.00
C ILE A 58 -8.80 4.66 4.81
N ILE A 59 -9.15 5.85 5.28
CA ILE A 59 -10.50 6.40 5.18
C ILE A 59 -10.49 7.75 4.48
N PRO A 60 -11.36 7.98 3.49
CA PRO A 60 -11.54 9.31 2.92
C PRO A 60 -12.17 10.24 3.97
N LEU A 61 -11.60 11.43 4.15
CA LEU A 61 -12.12 12.48 5.04
C LEU A 61 -12.88 13.53 4.23
N GLU A 62 -12.33 13.95 3.09
CA GLU A 62 -12.94 14.95 2.23
C GLU A 62 -12.74 14.58 0.75
N VAL A 63 -13.84 14.47 0.02
CA VAL A 63 -13.84 14.17 -1.41
C VAL A 63 -14.62 15.26 -2.14
N LYS A 64 -13.91 16.10 -2.90
CA LYS A 64 -14.51 17.17 -3.70
C LYS A 64 -14.64 16.70 -5.14
N ASN A 65 -15.87 16.68 -5.67
CA ASN A 65 -16.15 16.34 -7.09
C ASN A 65 -15.57 14.98 -7.56
N GLY A 66 -15.54 13.97 -6.68
CA GLY A 66 -14.89 12.67 -6.92
C GLY A 66 -13.44 12.64 -6.44
N PHE A 67 -12.79 11.49 -6.60
CA PHE A 67 -11.39 11.34 -6.24
C PHE A 67 -10.50 12.11 -7.23
N GLY A 68 -9.59 12.93 -6.69
CA GLY A 68 -8.71 13.78 -7.48
C GLY A 68 -7.93 14.75 -6.59
N VAL A 69 -7.37 15.80 -7.18
CA VAL A 69 -6.67 16.85 -6.44
C VAL A 69 -7.57 17.46 -5.37
N GLY A 70 -7.05 17.59 -4.14
CA GLY A 70 -7.78 18.07 -2.97
C GLY A 70 -8.56 16.98 -2.22
N THR A 71 -8.52 15.71 -2.66
CA THR A 71 -9.02 14.59 -1.85
C THR A 71 -8.15 14.45 -0.61
N ILE A 72 -8.78 14.51 0.57
CA ILE A 72 -8.12 14.30 1.86
C ILE A 72 -8.53 12.93 2.39
N PHE A 73 -7.55 12.18 2.86
CA PHE A 73 -7.74 10.85 3.44
C PHE A 73 -6.79 10.64 4.63
N ARG A 74 -7.25 9.86 5.59
CA ARG A 74 -6.48 9.49 6.77
C ARG A 74 -5.90 8.11 6.61
N ILE A 75 -4.65 7.98 6.93
CA ILE A 75 -3.95 6.69 7.05
C ILE A 75 -3.68 6.46 8.53
N SER A 76 -4.05 5.29 9.02
CA SER A 76 -3.72 4.87 10.38
C SER A 76 -3.25 3.41 10.37
N GLY A 77 -2.32 3.06 11.26
CA GLY A 77 -1.81 1.70 11.31
C GLY A 77 -0.90 1.43 12.50
N ASP A 78 -0.62 0.15 12.72
CA ASP A 78 0.34 -0.30 13.73
C ASP A 78 1.68 -0.63 13.06
N PHE A 79 2.70 0.11 13.42
CA PHE A 79 4.05 -0.03 12.90
C PHE A 79 4.98 -0.48 14.03
N ASP A 80 5.20 -1.79 14.12
CA ASP A 80 6.06 -2.40 15.13
C ASP A 80 5.59 -2.11 16.58
N GLY A 81 4.27 -2.26 16.82
CA GLY A 81 3.63 -1.98 18.12
C GLY A 81 3.38 -0.50 18.40
N LYS A 82 3.66 0.39 17.46
CA LYS A 82 3.37 1.82 17.57
C LYS A 82 2.25 2.21 16.62
N LYS A 83 1.17 2.72 17.18
CA LYS A 83 0.07 3.28 16.40
C LYS A 83 0.49 4.62 15.83
N LEU A 84 0.44 4.76 14.52
CA LEU A 84 0.67 6.00 13.80
C LEU A 84 -0.59 6.37 13.02
N GLU A 85 -0.84 7.67 12.92
CA GLU A 85 -1.94 8.22 12.14
C GLU A 85 -1.47 9.51 11.47
N TRP A 86 -1.87 9.72 10.22
CA TRP A 86 -1.59 10.96 9.49
C TRP A 86 -2.61 11.21 8.41
N ASP A 87 -2.83 12.47 8.11
CA ASP A 87 -3.72 12.92 7.05
C ASP A 87 -2.92 13.29 5.81
N CYS A 88 -3.43 12.88 4.66
CA CYS A 88 -2.83 13.14 3.37
C CYS A 88 -3.79 13.87 2.44
N GLU A 89 -3.22 14.67 1.56
CA GLU A 89 -3.93 15.33 0.47
C GLU A 89 -3.37 14.88 -0.87
N THR A 90 -4.24 14.52 -1.81
CA THR A 90 -3.87 14.34 -3.21
C THR A 90 -3.55 15.70 -3.81
N ILE A 91 -2.30 15.92 -4.21
CA ILE A 91 -1.81 17.21 -4.72
C ILE A 91 -1.63 17.24 -6.24
N ASP A 92 -1.57 16.06 -6.87
CA ASP A 92 -1.51 15.94 -8.32
C ASP A 92 -2.26 14.68 -8.75
N TYR A 93 -3.04 14.82 -9.78
CA TYR A 93 -3.87 13.75 -10.32
C TYR A 93 -4.01 13.92 -11.83
N VAL A 94 -3.25 13.13 -12.56
CA VAL A 94 -3.33 13.07 -14.01
C VAL A 94 -3.93 11.72 -14.38
N PRO A 95 -5.18 11.66 -14.86
CA PRO A 95 -5.85 10.42 -15.22
C PRO A 95 -5.00 9.51 -16.08
N HIS A 96 -4.95 8.23 -15.72
CA HIS A 96 -4.20 7.18 -16.39
C HIS A 96 -2.67 7.39 -16.44
N ARG A 97 -2.14 8.33 -15.66
CA ARG A 97 -0.72 8.66 -15.71
C ARG A 97 -0.06 8.78 -14.34
N ARG A 98 -0.64 9.57 -13.42
CA ARG A 98 0.04 9.88 -12.16
C ARG A 98 -0.92 10.28 -11.05
N ILE A 99 -0.61 9.83 -9.85
CA ILE A 99 -1.24 10.27 -8.60
C ILE A 99 -0.12 10.64 -7.63
N VAL A 100 -0.23 11.82 -7.01
CA VAL A 100 0.70 12.25 -5.96
C VAL A 100 -0.11 12.66 -4.74
N ALA A 101 0.27 12.15 -3.58
CA ALA A 101 -0.30 12.59 -2.31
C ALA A 101 0.81 12.92 -1.31
N LYS A 102 0.57 13.90 -0.48
CA LYS A 102 1.49 14.31 0.59
C LYS A 102 0.76 14.35 1.92
N MET A 103 1.51 14.15 2.99
CA MET A 103 1.01 14.38 4.34
C MET A 103 0.77 15.89 4.56
N ILE A 104 -0.38 16.21 5.14
CA ILE A 104 -0.74 17.57 5.56
C ILE A 104 -0.75 17.71 7.08
N ASP A 105 -0.97 16.61 7.81
CA ASP A 105 -0.90 16.53 9.26
C ASP A 105 -0.44 15.13 9.68
N GLY A 106 0.44 15.04 10.68
CA GLY A 106 0.92 13.73 11.15
C GLY A 106 2.29 13.74 11.81
N PRO A 107 2.79 12.57 12.18
CA PRO A 107 4.01 12.45 12.98
C PRO A 107 5.31 12.59 12.18
N PHE A 108 5.29 12.40 10.86
CA PHE A 108 6.48 12.53 10.04
C PHE A 108 6.83 14.01 9.84
N LYS A 109 8.11 14.30 9.67
CA LYS A 109 8.51 15.63 9.24
C LYS A 109 8.07 15.90 7.78
N ARG A 110 8.12 14.86 6.96
CA ARG A 110 7.64 14.82 5.57
C ARG A 110 7.23 13.42 5.22
N TRP A 111 6.19 13.29 4.44
CA TRP A 111 5.78 12.05 3.78
C TRP A 111 5.08 12.38 2.46
N GLU A 112 5.48 11.71 1.40
CA GLU A 112 4.93 11.89 0.06
C GLU A 112 4.93 10.55 -0.68
N ILE A 113 3.91 10.29 -1.44
CA ILE A 113 3.82 9.14 -2.34
C ILE A 113 3.56 9.59 -3.76
N VAL A 114 4.29 9.02 -4.71
CA VAL A 114 4.10 9.18 -6.15
C VAL A 114 3.79 7.82 -6.74
N VAL A 115 2.69 7.73 -7.49
CA VAL A 115 2.32 6.54 -8.25
C VAL A 115 2.22 6.93 -9.72
N GLU A 116 3.00 6.28 -10.56
CA GLU A 116 3.02 6.51 -12.01
C GLU A 116 2.58 5.25 -12.75
N PHE A 117 1.87 5.46 -13.86
CA PHE A 117 1.28 4.43 -14.69
C PHE A 117 1.75 4.61 -16.12
N GLU A 118 2.17 3.52 -16.75
CA GLU A 118 2.64 3.47 -18.13
C GLU A 118 1.98 2.29 -18.84
N GLU A 119 1.27 2.56 -19.92
CA GLU A 119 0.71 1.51 -20.77
C GLU A 119 1.84 0.81 -21.53
N ILE A 120 2.01 -0.50 -21.29
CA ILE A 120 2.95 -1.33 -22.06
C ILE A 120 2.28 -1.77 -23.37
N ASN A 121 1.02 -2.21 -23.25
CA ASN A 121 0.12 -2.56 -24.34
C ASN A 121 -1.33 -2.55 -23.84
N SER A 122 -2.29 -2.86 -24.70
CA SER A 122 -3.73 -2.81 -24.36
C SER A 122 -4.16 -3.71 -23.18
N SER A 123 -3.33 -4.65 -22.76
CA SER A 123 -3.63 -5.63 -21.69
C SER A 123 -2.57 -5.66 -20.58
N SER A 124 -1.61 -4.76 -20.60
CA SER A 124 -0.52 -4.72 -19.62
C SER A 124 -0.14 -3.29 -19.28
N THR A 125 0.00 -3.02 -17.99
CA THR A 125 0.36 -1.73 -17.42
C THR A 125 1.57 -1.89 -16.51
N LYS A 126 2.55 -1.01 -16.64
CA LYS A 126 3.62 -0.86 -15.67
C LYS A 126 3.21 0.19 -14.65
N ILE A 127 3.32 -0.16 -13.39
CA ILE A 127 3.15 0.75 -12.26
C ILE A 127 4.51 1.00 -11.62
N SER A 128 4.77 2.25 -11.28
CA SER A 128 5.94 2.66 -10.48
C SER A 128 5.44 3.44 -9.27
N MET A 129 5.87 3.04 -8.10
CA MET A 129 5.49 3.65 -6.83
C MET A 129 6.72 4.09 -6.08
N GLN A 130 6.73 5.33 -5.61
CA GLN A 130 7.78 5.89 -4.77
C GLN A 130 7.18 6.51 -3.52
N VAL A 131 7.77 6.21 -2.37
CA VAL A 131 7.46 6.88 -1.10
C VAL A 131 8.72 7.55 -0.58
N ASP A 132 8.62 8.83 -0.35
CA ASP A 132 9.65 9.65 0.27
C ASP A 132 9.18 10.08 1.67
N TYR A 133 9.98 9.80 2.69
CA TYR A 133 9.65 10.20 4.04
C TYR A 133 10.88 10.55 4.87
N ASP A 134 10.68 11.47 5.81
CA ASP A 134 11.60 11.74 6.92
C ASP A 134 11.08 11.04 8.18
N MET A 135 11.98 10.67 9.08
CA MET A 135 11.58 10.01 10.33
C MET A 135 10.57 10.84 11.12
N PRO A 136 9.68 10.17 11.87
CA PRO A 136 8.74 10.86 12.76
C PRO A 136 9.43 11.85 13.70
N LEU A 137 8.75 12.95 14.01
CA LEU A 137 9.25 13.97 14.93
C LEU A 137 9.12 13.53 16.39
N GLY A 138 9.95 14.12 17.25
CA GLY A 138 9.88 13.94 18.70
C GLY A 138 10.29 12.55 19.21
N PRO A 139 9.73 12.10 20.35
CA PRO A 139 10.11 10.84 21.00
C PRO A 139 9.90 9.59 20.12
N LEU A 140 8.94 9.62 19.21
CA LEU A 140 8.68 8.52 18.29
C LEU A 140 9.84 8.28 17.33
N GLY A 141 10.42 9.35 16.77
CA GLY A 141 11.56 9.26 15.85
C GLY A 141 12.82 8.70 16.52
N GLY A 142 13.08 9.08 17.78
CA GLY A 142 14.22 8.58 18.55
C GLY A 142 14.10 7.10 18.98
N LEU A 143 12.90 6.55 18.98
CA LEU A 143 12.62 5.15 19.35
C LEU A 143 12.48 4.21 18.14
N MET A 144 12.41 4.76 16.93
CA MET A 144 12.27 3.97 15.71
C MET A 144 13.63 3.74 15.06
N ASP A 145 13.97 2.46 14.82
CA ASP A 145 15.15 2.11 14.04
C ASP A 145 14.90 2.41 12.55
N LYS A 146 15.64 3.41 12.02
CA LYS A 146 15.51 3.86 10.63
C LYS A 146 15.73 2.71 9.63
N VAL A 147 16.69 1.82 9.91
CA VAL A 147 17.00 0.70 9.02
C VAL A 147 15.88 -0.33 9.06
N LYS A 148 15.36 -0.63 10.24
CA LYS A 148 14.26 -1.57 10.42
C LYS A 148 12.98 -1.05 9.76
N LEU A 149 12.63 0.23 9.99
CA LEU A 149 11.46 0.85 9.36
C LEU A 149 11.57 0.82 7.83
N LYS A 150 12.73 1.19 7.28
CA LYS A 150 12.95 1.14 5.84
C LYS A 150 12.78 -0.27 5.28
N LYS A 151 13.37 -1.28 5.90
CA LYS A 151 13.23 -2.68 5.44
C LYS A 151 11.78 -3.16 5.51
N THR A 152 11.06 -2.81 6.58
CA THR A 152 9.65 -3.18 6.73
C THR A 152 8.78 -2.51 5.67
N ALA A 153 8.96 -1.22 5.45
CA ALA A 153 8.24 -0.47 4.44
C ALA A 153 8.57 -0.93 3.01
N ASP A 154 9.84 -1.23 2.73
CA ASP A 154 10.29 -1.75 1.43
C ASP A 154 9.64 -3.10 1.11
N ARG A 155 9.65 -4.04 2.05
CA ARG A 155 8.98 -5.33 1.92
C ARG A 155 7.46 -5.18 1.82
N GLY A 156 6.89 -4.29 2.64
CA GLY A 156 5.47 -4.00 2.63
C GLY A 156 5.01 -3.53 1.25
N MET A 157 5.70 -2.56 0.67
CA MET A 157 5.40 -2.05 -0.67
C MET A 157 5.51 -3.14 -1.74
N GLU A 158 6.57 -3.93 -1.73
CA GLU A 158 6.77 -5.02 -2.68
C GLU A 158 5.67 -6.07 -2.59
N ASN A 159 5.37 -6.54 -1.39
CA ASN A 159 4.31 -7.52 -1.16
C ASN A 159 2.92 -6.97 -1.50
N GLY A 160 2.70 -5.68 -1.21
CA GLY A 160 1.48 -4.99 -1.56
C GLY A 160 1.26 -4.95 -3.07
N LEU A 161 2.29 -4.60 -3.85
CA LEU A 161 2.21 -4.63 -5.31
C LEU A 161 1.94 -6.04 -5.85
N TYR A 162 2.54 -7.10 -5.26
CA TYR A 162 2.21 -8.48 -5.63
C TYR A 162 0.76 -8.84 -5.33
N ARG A 163 0.21 -8.39 -4.20
CA ARG A 163 -1.22 -8.59 -3.88
C ARG A 163 -2.14 -7.90 -4.89
N VAL A 164 -1.87 -6.64 -5.18
CA VAL A 164 -2.63 -5.89 -6.19
C VAL A 164 -2.54 -6.55 -7.55
N LYS A 165 -1.35 -6.99 -7.96
CA LYS A 165 -1.16 -7.76 -9.18
C LYS A 165 -2.02 -9.01 -9.21
N ALA A 166 -2.01 -9.81 -8.15
CA ALA A 166 -2.82 -11.04 -8.05
C ALA A 166 -4.33 -10.75 -8.12
N LEU A 167 -4.78 -9.68 -7.47
CA LEU A 167 -6.19 -9.26 -7.51
C LEU A 167 -6.64 -8.83 -8.90
N LEU A 168 -5.84 -7.99 -9.57
CA LEU A 168 -6.19 -7.46 -10.90
C LEU A 168 -6.02 -8.47 -12.03
N GLU A 169 -5.07 -9.37 -11.92
CA GLU A 169 -4.87 -10.43 -12.92
C GLU A 169 -5.80 -11.64 -12.71
N GLY A 170 -6.49 -11.72 -11.57
CA GLY A 170 -7.32 -12.87 -11.19
C GLY A 170 -6.53 -14.16 -11.08
N THR A 171 -5.20 -14.07 -10.98
CA THR A 171 -4.26 -15.19 -10.98
C THR A 171 -3.16 -14.99 -9.96
N GLY A 172 -2.53 -16.10 -9.54
CA GLY A 172 -1.36 -16.03 -8.70
C GLY A 172 -1.63 -16.26 -7.22
N SER A 173 -0.57 -16.11 -6.43
CA SER A 173 -0.59 -16.27 -4.97
C SER A 173 -0.55 -14.92 -4.30
N ILE A 174 -1.47 -14.67 -3.40
CA ILE A 174 -1.45 -13.50 -2.53
C ILE A 174 -0.53 -13.82 -1.34
N PRO A 175 0.52 -13.03 -1.06
CA PRO A 175 1.34 -13.23 0.12
C PRO A 175 0.50 -12.97 1.39
N VAL A 176 0.45 -13.95 2.28
CA VAL A 176 -0.26 -13.87 3.56
C VAL A 176 0.76 -13.94 4.69
N TYR A 177 0.73 -12.97 5.59
CA TYR A 177 1.54 -12.96 6.79
C TYR A 177 0.74 -13.56 7.94
N ILE A 178 1.23 -14.65 8.50
CA ILE A 178 0.61 -15.29 9.66
C ILE A 178 1.59 -15.31 10.82
N THR A 179 1.07 -15.25 12.05
CA THR A 179 1.88 -15.39 13.25
C THR A 179 2.46 -16.81 13.33
N LEU A 180 3.55 -16.99 14.07
CA LEU A 180 4.14 -18.31 14.26
C LEU A 180 3.15 -19.32 14.85
N ASP A 181 2.27 -18.87 15.75
CA ASP A 181 1.24 -19.74 16.33
C ASP A 181 0.15 -20.11 15.33
N ALA A 182 -0.28 -19.18 14.50
CA ALA A 182 -1.19 -19.48 13.39
C ALA A 182 -0.55 -20.47 12.41
N TYR A 183 0.73 -20.29 12.06
CA TYR A 183 1.46 -21.22 11.19
C TYR A 183 1.54 -22.62 11.80
N ARG A 184 1.81 -22.76 13.11
CA ARG A 184 1.82 -24.05 13.78
C ARG A 184 0.46 -24.75 13.73
N ARG A 185 -0.65 -24.01 13.82
CA ARG A 185 -2.01 -24.56 13.64
C ARG A 185 -2.21 -25.06 12.22
N VAL A 186 -1.83 -24.28 11.21
CA VAL A 186 -1.90 -24.70 9.79
C VAL A 186 -1.10 -25.99 9.57
N LEU A 187 0.11 -26.11 10.13
CA LEU A 187 0.90 -27.34 10.00
C LEU A 187 0.22 -28.56 10.64
N LYS A 188 -0.39 -28.39 11.80
CA LYS A 188 -1.17 -29.47 12.44
C LYS A 188 -2.35 -29.92 11.57
N GLU A 189 -3.09 -28.95 10.99
CA GLU A 189 -4.19 -29.26 10.09
C GLU A 189 -3.71 -29.93 8.79
N LYS A 190 -2.60 -29.46 8.23
CA LYS A 190 -1.97 -30.11 7.08
C LYS A 190 -1.68 -31.59 7.34
N GLU A 191 -1.10 -31.91 8.51
CA GLU A 191 -0.79 -33.29 8.91
C GLU A 191 -2.06 -34.09 9.13
N ARG A 192 -3.07 -33.53 9.82
CA ARG A 192 -4.36 -34.19 10.12
C ARG A 192 -5.13 -34.53 8.85
N LEU A 193 -5.12 -33.62 7.86
CA LEU A 193 -5.90 -33.75 6.62
C LEU A 193 -5.12 -34.36 5.46
N HIS A 194 -3.82 -34.61 5.62
CA HIS A 194 -2.92 -35.05 4.53
C HIS A 194 -3.01 -34.17 3.29
N CYS A 195 -3.14 -32.86 3.47
CA CYS A 195 -3.38 -31.89 2.38
C CYS A 195 -2.19 -30.94 2.19
N SER A 196 -2.31 -30.01 1.22
CA SER A 196 -1.33 -28.94 1.04
C SER A 196 -1.43 -27.90 2.15
N VAL A 197 -0.39 -27.05 2.31
CA VAL A 197 -0.42 -25.90 3.25
C VAL A 197 -1.55 -24.94 2.88
N SER A 198 -1.78 -24.71 1.59
CA SER A 198 -2.85 -23.83 1.10
C SER A 198 -4.24 -24.35 1.50
N ASP A 199 -4.49 -25.65 1.35
CA ASP A 199 -5.78 -26.26 1.73
C ASP A 199 -5.98 -26.22 3.25
N ALA A 200 -4.91 -26.43 4.03
CA ALA A 200 -4.95 -26.31 5.48
C ALA A 200 -5.28 -24.87 5.93
N ILE A 201 -4.73 -23.85 5.27
CA ILE A 201 -5.06 -22.43 5.53
C ILE A 201 -6.55 -22.20 5.28
N VAL A 202 -7.07 -22.63 4.13
CA VAL A 202 -8.50 -22.48 3.79
C VAL A 202 -9.39 -23.15 4.86
N THR A 203 -9.00 -24.34 5.34
CA THR A 203 -9.75 -25.06 6.38
C THR A 203 -9.77 -24.30 7.70
N VAL A 204 -8.61 -23.82 8.17
CA VAL A 204 -8.50 -23.02 9.41
C VAL A 204 -9.33 -21.75 9.34
N LEU A 205 -9.37 -21.08 8.19
CA LEU A 205 -10.18 -19.86 7.99
C LEU A 205 -11.68 -20.19 8.03
N LYS A 206 -12.12 -21.23 7.36
CA LYS A 206 -13.55 -21.65 7.36
C LYS A 206 -14.06 -22.04 8.76
N GLU A 207 -13.26 -22.73 9.55
CA GLU A 207 -13.63 -23.10 10.93
C GLU A 207 -13.79 -21.86 11.81
N ARG A 208 -12.98 -20.81 11.60
CA ARG A 208 -13.10 -19.55 12.34
C ARG A 208 -14.39 -18.81 11.99
N ASP A 209 -14.76 -18.76 10.74
CA ASP A 209 -15.99 -18.09 10.30
C ASP A 209 -17.24 -18.80 10.86
N GLN A 210 -17.26 -20.13 10.87
CA GLN A 210 -18.35 -20.90 11.46
C GLN A 210 -18.48 -20.67 12.97
N ASN A 211 -17.38 -20.56 13.69
CA ASN A 211 -17.39 -20.29 15.13
C ASN A 211 -17.82 -18.85 15.48
N GLN A 212 -17.58 -17.87 14.61
CA GLN A 212 -18.07 -16.49 14.80
C GLN A 212 -19.58 -16.37 14.54
N ILE A 213 -20.13 -17.14 13.61
CA ILE A 213 -21.56 -17.15 13.32
C ILE A 213 -22.35 -17.77 14.49
N THR A 214 -21.81 -18.79 15.14
CA THR A 214 -22.46 -19.45 16.30
C THR A 214 -22.42 -18.64 17.59
N THR A 215 -21.47 -17.72 17.74
CA THR A 215 -21.35 -16.87 18.93
C THR A 215 -22.20 -15.60 18.89
N ASN A 216 -22.75 -15.25 17.71
CA ASN A 216 -23.55 -14.03 17.49
C ASN A 216 -25.07 -14.29 17.30
N LEU A 217 -25.56 -15.50 17.56
CA LEU A 217 -27.01 -15.75 17.60
C LEU A 217 -27.56 -15.31 18.96
N PRO A 218 -28.48 -14.33 19.02
CA PRO A 218 -29.15 -13.98 20.24
C PRO A 218 -30.02 -15.16 20.71
N ALA A 219 -29.97 -15.42 22.01
CA ALA A 219 -30.77 -16.43 22.68
C ALA A 219 -32.26 -16.03 22.69
#